data_0f8209fdcab4b6dab85b82759da69ddb
#
_entry.id   0f8209fdcab4b6dab85b82759da69ddb
#
_cell.length_a   1.000
_cell.length_b   1.000
_cell.length_c   1.000
_cell.angle_alpha   90.00
_cell.angle_beta   90.00
_cell.angle_gamma   90.00
#
_symmetry.space_group_name_H-M   'P 1'
#
loop_
_entity.id
_entity.type
_entity.pdbx_description
1 polymer ?
#
loop_
_entity_poly.entity_id
_entity_poly.type
_entity_poly.pdbx_seq_one_letter_code
_entity_poly.pdbx_strand_id
1 'polypeptide(L)'
;GAEIDFIVLEYDEVANVAIGSREDAMKLRSQIELPKLKKNDTVRVRIVGIGIKHIIVDLYGKEVVIKAEKLKHTFILNCKNIYRVGDYIKVIVKKIDIESNTYELSAKEFEENPFKNIRKYISVGGEYTGTVIAFPKNNSGILVQLDNTEVTVLTRVPAKFNNFPHYMSKVLIKVTEIKENKKFIYGYLVRII
;
A
#
# COMPACT_ATOMS: atom_id res chain seq x y z
N GLY A 1 15.66 17.15 -9.36
CA GLY A 1 16.95 16.66 -9.04
C GLY A 1 16.94 15.71 -7.86
N ALA A 2 17.24 14.41 -8.09
CA ALA A 2 17.48 13.49 -7.01
C ALA A 2 18.99 13.42 -6.74
N GLU A 3 19.37 13.46 -5.47
CA GLU A 3 20.74 13.16 -5.06
C GLU A 3 21.01 11.68 -5.28
N ILE A 4 22.17 11.35 -5.85
CA ILE A 4 22.59 9.99 -6.12
C ILE A 4 24.01 9.77 -5.58
N ASP A 5 24.21 8.64 -4.93
CA ASP A 5 25.54 8.17 -4.52
C ASP A 5 26.20 7.45 -5.70
N PHE A 6 27.50 7.67 -5.92
CA PHE A 6 28.31 6.93 -6.90
C PHE A 6 29.74 6.77 -6.40
N ILE A 7 30.43 5.73 -6.88
CA ILE A 7 31.87 5.52 -6.65
C ILE A 7 32.60 6.02 -7.89
N VAL A 8 33.61 6.85 -7.69
CA VAL A 8 34.49 7.26 -8.80
C VAL A 8 35.40 6.09 -9.16
N LEU A 9 35.28 5.62 -10.40
CA LEU A 9 36.09 4.52 -10.92
C LEU A 9 37.37 5.03 -11.58
N GLU A 10 37.26 6.14 -12.30
CA GLU A 10 38.38 6.73 -13.05
C GLU A 10 38.21 8.24 -13.10
N TYR A 11 39.31 8.96 -13.11
CA TYR A 11 39.35 10.41 -13.30
C TYR A 11 40.42 10.78 -14.32
N ASP A 12 40.01 11.42 -15.40
CA ASP A 12 40.90 11.98 -16.41
C ASP A 12 41.14 13.47 -16.11
N GLU A 13 42.34 13.77 -15.61
CA GLU A 13 42.71 15.14 -15.26
C GLU A 13 42.82 16.06 -16.49
N VAL A 14 43.17 15.52 -17.66
CA VAL A 14 43.34 16.32 -18.92
C VAL A 14 41.97 16.68 -19.48
N ALA A 15 41.06 15.73 -19.52
CA ALA A 15 39.69 15.95 -19.98
C ALA A 15 38.78 16.55 -18.92
N ASN A 16 39.21 16.58 -17.66
CA ASN A 16 38.42 16.95 -16.48
C ASN A 16 37.08 16.18 -16.39
N VAL A 17 37.14 14.88 -16.62
CA VAL A 17 36.00 13.97 -16.64
C VAL A 17 36.18 12.88 -15.59
N ALA A 18 35.15 12.63 -14.80
CA ALA A 18 35.09 11.50 -13.85
C ALA A 18 34.07 10.46 -14.32
N ILE A 19 34.47 9.19 -14.33
CA ILE A 19 33.59 8.05 -14.59
C ILE A 19 33.18 7.49 -13.22
N GLY A 20 31.87 7.44 -12.95
CA GLY A 20 31.32 6.94 -11.70
C GLY A 20 30.37 5.76 -11.89
N SER A 21 30.41 4.81 -10.97
CA SER A 21 29.49 3.68 -10.90
C SER A 21 28.49 3.87 -9.76
N ARG A 22 27.23 4.01 -10.13
CA ARG A 22 26.13 3.98 -9.15
C ARG A 22 25.87 2.57 -8.65
N GLU A 23 26.01 1.57 -9.51
CA GLU A 23 25.79 0.18 -9.17
C GLU A 23 26.73 -0.27 -8.03
N ASP A 24 28.01 0.06 -8.13
CA ASP A 24 28.99 -0.28 -7.09
C ASP A 24 28.75 0.49 -5.79
N ALA A 25 28.32 1.76 -5.88
CA ALA A 25 27.91 2.53 -4.72
C ALA A 25 26.73 1.87 -3.99
N MET A 26 25.72 1.41 -4.72
CA MET A 26 24.56 0.72 -4.15
C MET A 26 24.94 -0.64 -3.54
N LYS A 27 25.81 -1.40 -4.21
CA LYS A 27 26.36 -2.67 -3.66
C LYS A 27 27.12 -2.43 -2.36
N LEU A 28 28.01 -1.47 -2.35
CA LEU A 28 28.79 -1.12 -1.15
C LEU A 28 27.87 -0.68 -0.01
N ARG A 29 26.89 0.18 -0.29
CA ARG A 29 25.92 0.63 0.70
C ARG A 29 25.11 -0.53 1.28
N SER A 30 24.68 -1.47 0.45
CA SER A 30 23.97 -2.66 0.92
C SER A 30 24.83 -3.57 1.80
N GLN A 31 26.10 -3.74 1.47
CA GLN A 31 27.04 -4.54 2.27
C GLN A 31 27.31 -3.92 3.64
N ILE A 32 27.30 -2.60 3.76
CA ILE A 32 27.58 -1.88 5.00
C ILE A 32 26.33 -1.75 5.87
N GLU A 33 25.18 -1.43 5.28
CA GLU A 33 23.98 -1.03 6.04
C GLU A 33 23.01 -2.19 6.31
N LEU A 34 22.85 -3.13 5.37
CA LEU A 34 21.90 -4.23 5.57
C LEU A 34 22.24 -5.14 6.77
N PRO A 35 23.53 -5.47 7.05
CA PRO A 35 23.87 -6.29 8.22
C PRO A 35 23.59 -5.62 9.58
N LYS A 36 23.48 -4.29 9.61
CA LYS A 36 23.16 -3.52 10.83
C LYS A 36 21.67 -3.56 11.17
N LEU A 37 20.81 -3.86 10.19
CA LEU A 37 19.35 -3.87 10.37
C LEU A 37 18.92 -4.99 11.31
N LYS A 38 17.97 -4.63 12.18
CA LYS A 38 17.32 -5.57 13.10
C LYS A 38 15.81 -5.57 12.86
N LYS A 39 15.18 -6.67 13.28
CA LYS A 39 13.70 -6.74 13.31
C LYS A 39 13.15 -5.61 14.18
N ASN A 40 12.10 -4.95 13.71
CA ASN A 40 11.41 -3.79 14.28
C ASN A 40 12.16 -2.46 14.13
N ASP A 41 13.29 -2.41 13.44
CA ASP A 41 13.90 -1.13 13.10
C ASP A 41 12.97 -0.32 12.19
N THR A 42 12.95 0.98 12.45
CA THR A 42 12.26 1.94 11.60
C THR A 42 13.25 2.57 10.65
N VAL A 43 12.98 2.44 9.36
CA VAL A 43 13.84 3.01 8.31
C VAL A 43 13.02 3.88 7.36
N ARG A 44 13.68 4.88 6.78
CA ARG A 44 13.11 5.70 5.71
C ARG A 44 13.64 5.18 4.38
N VAL A 45 12.73 4.78 3.50
CA VAL A 45 13.06 4.21 2.19
C VAL A 45 12.48 5.05 1.07
N ARG A 46 13.14 5.06 -0.08
CA ARG A 46 12.70 5.77 -1.28
C ARG A 46 11.91 4.82 -2.18
N ILE A 47 10.79 5.28 -2.73
CA ILE A 47 10.02 4.53 -3.72
C ILE A 47 10.73 4.62 -5.07
N VAL A 48 11.08 3.48 -5.64
CA VAL A 48 11.77 3.37 -6.94
C VAL A 48 10.88 2.77 -8.02
N GLY A 49 9.78 2.11 -7.64
CA GLY A 49 8.81 1.56 -8.58
C GLY A 49 7.42 1.42 -7.97
N ILE A 50 6.37 1.46 -8.81
CA ILE A 50 4.99 1.33 -8.37
C ILE A 50 4.21 0.43 -9.32
N GLY A 51 3.70 -0.68 -8.76
CA GLY A 51 2.71 -1.55 -9.41
C GLY A 51 1.28 -1.20 -8.98
N ILE A 52 0.32 -2.00 -9.40
CA ILE A 52 -1.10 -1.80 -9.00
C ILE A 52 -1.30 -2.14 -7.52
N LYS A 53 -0.75 -3.26 -7.05
CA LYS A 53 -0.95 -3.80 -5.70
C LYS A 53 0.34 -3.88 -4.87
N HIS A 54 1.38 -3.18 -5.27
CA HIS A 54 2.64 -3.12 -4.57
C HIS A 54 3.42 -1.87 -4.94
N ILE A 55 4.40 -1.55 -4.12
CA ILE A 55 5.47 -0.59 -4.45
C ILE A 55 6.82 -1.29 -4.32
N ILE A 56 7.81 -0.76 -4.99
CA ILE A 56 9.21 -1.19 -4.89
C ILE A 56 9.96 -0.04 -4.23
N VAL A 57 10.70 -0.36 -3.18
CA VAL A 57 11.48 0.62 -2.43
C VAL A 57 12.96 0.27 -2.41
N ASP A 58 13.81 1.28 -2.33
CA ASP A 58 15.23 1.13 -2.14
C ASP A 58 15.54 1.07 -0.63
N LEU A 59 15.98 -0.12 -0.18
CA LEU A 59 16.47 -0.36 1.17
C LEU A 59 17.99 -0.45 1.12
N TYR A 60 18.66 0.69 1.28
CA TYR A 60 20.12 0.78 1.26
C TYR A 60 20.79 0.15 0.03
N GLY A 61 20.26 0.43 -1.17
CA GLY A 61 20.79 -0.13 -2.41
C GLY A 61 20.14 -1.47 -2.84
N LYS A 62 19.25 -2.02 -2.01
CA LYS A 62 18.50 -3.23 -2.33
C LYS A 62 17.04 -2.91 -2.60
N GLU A 63 16.53 -3.38 -3.73
CA GLU A 63 15.10 -3.26 -4.04
C GLU A 63 14.27 -4.27 -3.23
N VAL A 64 13.25 -3.77 -2.54
CA VAL A 64 12.31 -4.57 -1.75
C VAL A 64 10.88 -4.26 -2.17
N VAL A 65 10.09 -5.30 -2.41
CA VAL A 65 8.67 -5.18 -2.76
C VAL A 65 7.81 -5.11 -1.50
N ILE A 66 6.98 -4.07 -1.40
CA ILE A 66 6.00 -3.94 -0.32
C ILE A 66 4.60 -4.06 -0.93
N LYS A 67 3.86 -5.11 -0.53
CA LYS A 67 2.48 -5.32 -0.98
C LYS A 67 1.54 -4.28 -0.38
N ALA A 68 0.45 -3.96 -1.09
CA ALA A 68 -0.57 -2.99 -0.68
C ALA A 68 -1.12 -3.23 0.74
N GLU A 69 -1.29 -4.49 1.14
CA GLU A 69 -1.74 -4.90 2.48
C GLU A 69 -0.78 -4.56 3.63
N LYS A 70 0.49 -4.28 3.29
CA LYS A 70 1.54 -3.85 4.22
C LYS A 70 1.76 -2.33 4.20
N LEU A 71 1.07 -1.61 3.32
CA LEU A 71 1.18 -0.16 3.18
C LEU A 71 0.14 0.58 4.00
N LYS A 72 -1.13 0.15 3.95
CA LYS A 72 -2.24 0.74 4.69
C LYS A 72 -3.10 -0.31 5.38
N HIS A 73 -3.89 0.13 6.36
CA HIS A 73 -4.90 -0.69 7.00
C HIS A 73 -6.16 -0.85 6.15
N THR A 74 -6.38 0.07 5.23
CA THR A 74 -7.53 0.12 4.31
C THR A 74 -7.20 -0.52 2.97
N PHE A 75 -8.23 -0.82 2.19
CA PHE A 75 -8.06 -1.44 0.88
C PHE A 75 -7.48 -0.43 -0.12
N ILE A 76 -6.35 -0.76 -0.73
CA ILE A 76 -5.75 0.02 -1.81
C ILE A 76 -6.16 -0.60 -3.15
N LEU A 77 -6.93 0.15 -3.95
CA LEU A 77 -7.31 -0.29 -5.28
C LEU A 77 -6.12 -0.26 -6.24
N ASN A 78 -5.38 0.83 -6.24
CA ASN A 78 -4.21 1.03 -7.08
C ASN A 78 -3.18 1.90 -6.35
N CYS A 79 -1.99 1.36 -6.12
CA CYS A 79 -0.91 2.09 -5.45
C CYS A 79 -0.46 3.34 -6.23
N LYS A 80 -0.61 3.35 -7.56
CA LYS A 80 -0.27 4.52 -8.41
C LYS A 80 -1.10 5.77 -8.11
N ASN A 81 -2.29 5.60 -7.48
CA ASN A 81 -3.14 6.74 -7.12
C ASN A 81 -2.72 7.38 -5.79
N ILE A 82 -1.88 6.72 -5.01
CA ILE A 82 -1.52 7.13 -3.65
C ILE A 82 -0.04 7.52 -3.54
N TYR A 83 0.83 6.79 -4.25
CA TYR A 83 2.28 6.91 -4.15
C TYR A 83 2.88 7.42 -5.46
N ARG A 84 4.04 8.08 -5.36
CA ARG A 84 4.83 8.54 -6.50
C ARG A 84 6.25 8.01 -6.42
N VAL A 85 6.84 7.68 -7.56
CA VAL A 85 8.26 7.32 -7.63
C VAL A 85 9.10 8.52 -7.21
N GLY A 86 10.07 8.29 -6.35
CA GLY A 86 10.90 9.34 -5.75
C GLY A 86 10.50 9.74 -4.34
N ASP A 87 9.25 9.49 -3.91
CA ASP A 87 8.80 9.78 -2.55
C ASP A 87 9.51 8.89 -1.52
N TYR A 88 9.59 9.40 -0.30
CA TYR A 88 10.11 8.66 0.84
C TYR A 88 9.00 8.27 1.78
N ILE A 89 9.02 7.02 2.23
CA ILE A 89 8.10 6.50 3.25
C ILE A 89 8.87 5.93 4.43
N LYS A 90 8.24 5.98 5.61
CA LYS A 90 8.73 5.26 6.80
C LYS A 90 8.20 3.83 6.78
N VAL A 91 9.06 2.88 7.07
CA VAL A 91 8.71 1.46 7.15
C VAL A 91 9.34 0.82 8.37
N ILE A 92 8.72 -0.25 8.86
CA ILE A 92 9.28 -1.11 9.91
C ILE A 92 9.75 -2.40 9.25
N VAL A 93 10.92 -2.88 9.66
CA VAL A 93 11.47 -4.18 9.27
C VAL A 93 10.74 -5.27 10.06
N LYS A 94 9.92 -6.08 9.40
CA LYS A 94 9.12 -7.15 10.03
C LYS A 94 9.85 -8.47 10.11
N LYS A 95 10.57 -8.80 9.05
CA LYS A 95 11.34 -10.04 8.95
C LYS A 95 12.62 -9.77 8.15
N ILE A 96 13.69 -10.39 8.59
CA ILE A 96 14.97 -10.47 7.88
C ILE A 96 15.25 -11.96 7.70
N ASP A 97 15.46 -12.37 6.49
CA ASP A 97 15.94 -13.70 6.15
C ASP A 97 17.29 -13.56 5.46
N ILE A 98 18.33 -13.89 6.21
CA ILE A 98 19.72 -13.70 5.78
C ILE A 98 20.09 -14.72 4.70
N GLU A 99 19.61 -15.95 4.81
CA GLU A 99 19.93 -17.03 3.85
C GLU A 99 19.34 -16.74 2.46
N SER A 100 18.08 -16.33 2.41
CA SER A 100 17.42 -15.96 1.17
C SER A 100 17.66 -14.49 0.78
N ASN A 101 18.37 -13.74 1.61
CA ASN A 101 18.61 -12.30 1.45
C ASN A 101 17.30 -11.53 1.18
N THR A 102 16.23 -11.84 1.93
CA THR A 102 14.93 -11.21 1.77
C THR A 102 14.52 -10.41 3.00
N TYR A 103 13.81 -9.30 2.76
CA TYR A 103 13.36 -8.36 3.78
C TYR A 103 11.86 -8.16 3.65
N GLU A 104 11.12 -8.32 4.76
CA GLU A 104 9.71 -7.98 4.82
C GLU A 104 9.55 -6.63 5.51
N LEU A 105 9.03 -5.66 4.78
CA LEU A 105 8.80 -4.29 5.26
C LEU A 105 7.31 -4.01 5.40
N SER A 106 6.96 -3.10 6.32
CA SER A 106 5.59 -2.64 6.50
C SER A 106 5.55 -1.15 6.82
N ALA A 107 4.66 -0.40 6.16
CA ALA A 107 4.43 1.02 6.40
C ALA A 107 3.14 1.27 7.21
N LYS A 108 2.23 0.29 7.27
CA LYS A 108 0.90 0.46 7.87
C LYS A 108 0.91 0.79 9.36
N GLU A 109 2.00 0.55 10.06
CA GLU A 109 2.14 0.88 11.48
C GLU A 109 2.22 2.39 11.73
N PHE A 110 2.58 3.15 10.70
CA PHE A 110 2.61 4.61 10.73
C PHE A 110 1.29 5.25 10.27
N GLU A 111 0.37 4.43 9.79
CA GLU A 111 -0.95 4.86 9.34
C GLU A 111 -1.98 4.68 10.45
N GLU A 112 -2.92 5.60 10.53
CA GLU A 112 -4.05 5.45 11.45
C GLU A 112 -4.88 4.22 11.05
N ASN A 113 -5.23 3.39 12.04
CA ASN A 113 -6.06 2.23 11.80
C ASN A 113 -7.53 2.58 12.01
N PRO A 114 -8.33 2.77 10.94
CA PRO A 114 -9.72 3.17 11.07
C PRO A 114 -10.60 2.09 11.73
N PHE A 115 -10.14 0.83 11.74
CA PHE A 115 -10.87 -0.26 12.39
C PHE A 115 -10.74 -0.25 13.93
N LYS A 116 -9.78 0.49 14.49
CA LYS A 116 -9.57 0.52 15.96
C LYS A 116 -10.76 1.07 16.73
N ASN A 117 -11.55 1.96 16.10
CA ASN A 117 -12.75 2.57 16.68
C ASN A 117 -13.94 2.54 15.72
N ILE A 118 -13.99 1.57 14.83
CA ILE A 118 -14.94 1.54 13.73
C ILE A 118 -16.40 1.60 14.20
N ARG A 119 -16.72 0.96 15.31
CA ARG A 119 -18.07 0.94 15.89
C ARG A 119 -18.57 2.29 16.41
N LYS A 120 -17.69 3.30 16.54
CA LYS A 120 -18.11 4.67 16.86
C LYS A 120 -18.75 5.35 15.65
N TYR A 121 -18.39 4.92 14.45
CA TYR A 121 -18.79 5.57 13.19
C TYR A 121 -19.72 4.70 12.35
N ILE A 122 -19.59 3.37 12.48
CA ILE A 122 -20.33 2.40 11.68
C ILE A 122 -20.97 1.37 12.59
N SER A 123 -22.30 1.23 12.49
CA SER A 123 -23.09 0.25 13.26
C SER A 123 -23.68 -0.83 12.34
N VAL A 124 -23.82 -2.02 12.87
CA VAL A 124 -24.58 -3.10 12.21
C VAL A 124 -26.04 -2.66 12.12
N GLY A 125 -26.65 -2.84 10.94
CA GLY A 125 -27.99 -2.36 10.64
C GLY A 125 -28.07 -0.91 10.17
N GLY A 126 -26.97 -0.13 10.31
CA GLY A 126 -26.88 1.26 9.81
C GLY A 126 -26.82 1.32 8.28
N GLU A 127 -27.34 2.41 7.73
CA GLU A 127 -27.32 2.71 6.30
C GLU A 127 -26.31 3.83 6.02
N TYR A 128 -25.47 3.62 5.01
CA TYR A 128 -24.38 4.53 4.65
C TYR A 128 -24.28 4.70 3.15
N THR A 129 -23.98 5.91 2.74
CA THR A 129 -23.66 6.20 1.35
C THR A 129 -22.19 5.89 1.06
N GLY A 130 -21.92 5.55 -0.19
CA GLY A 130 -20.56 5.29 -0.64
C GLY A 130 -20.47 5.19 -2.15
N THR A 131 -19.24 4.97 -2.61
CA THR A 131 -18.90 4.87 -4.03
C THR A 131 -18.40 3.47 -4.35
N VAL A 132 -18.90 2.89 -5.44
CA VAL A 132 -18.42 1.59 -5.94
C VAL A 132 -17.00 1.75 -6.48
N ILE A 133 -16.03 1.06 -5.88
CA ILE A 133 -14.61 1.19 -6.24
C ILE A 133 -14.03 -0.05 -6.90
N ALA A 134 -14.66 -1.21 -6.77
CA ALA A 134 -14.18 -2.43 -7.42
C ALA A 134 -15.25 -3.53 -7.47
N PHE A 135 -15.00 -4.49 -8.36
CA PHE A 135 -15.76 -5.72 -8.51
C PHE A 135 -14.84 -6.91 -8.25
N PRO A 136 -15.03 -7.66 -7.15
CA PRO A 136 -14.25 -8.87 -6.88
C PRO A 136 -14.43 -9.92 -7.98
N LYS A 137 -13.34 -10.58 -8.37
CA LYS A 137 -13.33 -11.58 -9.47
C LYS A 137 -14.25 -12.79 -9.24
N ASN A 138 -14.55 -13.10 -7.99
CA ASN A 138 -15.39 -14.24 -7.58
C ASN A 138 -16.90 -13.92 -7.54
N ASN A 139 -17.33 -12.83 -8.13
CA ASN A 139 -18.71 -12.36 -8.13
C ASN A 139 -19.38 -12.28 -6.73
N SER A 140 -18.56 -12.10 -5.68
CA SER A 140 -19.03 -12.01 -4.29
C SER A 140 -19.78 -10.71 -3.97
N GLY A 141 -19.98 -9.83 -4.96
CA GLY A 141 -20.63 -8.53 -4.83
C GLY A 141 -19.78 -7.38 -5.35
N ILE A 142 -19.91 -6.23 -4.72
CA ILE A 142 -19.18 -5.00 -5.04
C ILE A 142 -18.40 -4.50 -3.84
N LEU A 143 -17.27 -3.83 -4.05
CA LEU A 143 -16.57 -3.10 -3.01
C LEU A 143 -17.01 -1.64 -3.02
N VAL A 144 -17.55 -1.18 -1.91
CA VAL A 144 -18.03 0.19 -1.72
C VAL A 144 -17.17 0.88 -0.70
N GLN A 145 -16.54 1.98 -1.08
CA GLN A 145 -15.86 2.88 -0.16
C GLN A 145 -16.90 3.83 0.43
N LEU A 146 -17.05 3.83 1.75
CA LEU A 146 -18.00 4.72 2.42
C LEU A 146 -17.55 6.17 2.32
N ASP A 147 -18.53 7.06 2.18
CA ASP A 147 -18.26 8.51 2.13
C ASP A 147 -17.67 8.98 3.46
N ASN A 148 -16.77 9.97 3.37
CA ASN A 148 -16.06 10.56 4.51
C ASN A 148 -15.22 9.59 5.36
N THR A 149 -14.95 8.38 4.83
CA THR A 149 -14.09 7.40 5.48
C THR A 149 -13.16 6.73 4.47
N GLU A 150 -12.06 6.14 4.94
CA GLU A 150 -11.24 5.26 4.10
C GLU A 150 -11.71 3.79 4.16
N VAL A 151 -12.87 3.53 4.78
CA VAL A 151 -13.35 2.18 5.03
C VAL A 151 -14.09 1.63 3.83
N THR A 152 -13.79 0.39 3.49
CA THR A 152 -14.42 -0.33 2.37
C THR A 152 -15.34 -1.43 2.89
N VAL A 153 -16.53 -1.54 2.30
CA VAL A 153 -17.54 -2.56 2.62
C VAL A 153 -17.69 -3.50 1.44
N LEU A 154 -17.58 -4.81 1.70
CA LEU A 154 -17.95 -5.83 0.72
C LEU A 154 -19.48 -5.96 0.72
N THR A 155 -20.09 -5.50 -0.34
CA THR A 155 -21.53 -5.29 -0.46
C THR A 155 -22.12 -6.30 -1.41
N ARG A 156 -23.03 -7.13 -0.91
CA ARG A 156 -23.83 -8.03 -1.76
C ARG A 156 -24.89 -7.23 -2.52
N VAL A 157 -25.04 -7.51 -3.80
CA VAL A 157 -26.12 -6.96 -4.64
C VAL A 157 -27.26 -7.98 -4.66
N PRO A 158 -28.44 -7.65 -4.08
CA PRO A 158 -29.59 -8.54 -4.12
C PRO A 158 -30.08 -8.77 -5.57
N ALA A 159 -30.62 -9.95 -5.87
CA ALA A 159 -31.09 -10.31 -7.21
C ALA A 159 -32.27 -9.45 -7.73
N LYS A 160 -32.96 -8.73 -6.83
CA LYS A 160 -34.04 -7.81 -7.20
C LYS A 160 -33.60 -6.56 -8.00
N PHE A 161 -32.29 -6.29 -8.05
CA PHE A 161 -31.78 -5.15 -8.80
C PHE A 161 -31.64 -5.51 -10.27
N ASN A 162 -32.49 -4.92 -11.11
CA ASN A 162 -32.43 -5.08 -12.57
C ASN A 162 -31.22 -4.38 -13.18
N ASN A 163 -30.75 -3.28 -12.54
CA ASN A 163 -29.57 -2.55 -12.93
C ASN A 163 -28.45 -2.83 -11.91
N PHE A 164 -27.34 -3.41 -12.38
CA PHE A 164 -26.17 -3.61 -11.56
C PHE A 164 -25.39 -2.30 -11.46
N PRO A 165 -24.94 -1.88 -10.26
CA PRO A 165 -24.18 -0.63 -10.13
C PRO A 165 -22.86 -0.73 -10.88
N HIS A 166 -22.45 0.39 -11.52
CA HIS A 166 -21.21 0.51 -12.26
C HIS A 166 -20.05 1.01 -11.37
N TYR A 167 -18.83 0.97 -11.90
CA TYR A 167 -17.69 1.62 -11.28
C TYR A 167 -17.96 3.11 -11.09
N MET A 168 -17.64 3.66 -9.91
CA MET A 168 -17.93 5.04 -9.48
C MET A 168 -19.40 5.36 -9.24
N SER A 169 -20.33 4.41 -9.34
CA SER A 169 -21.73 4.66 -8.93
C SER A 169 -21.80 5.01 -7.45
N LYS A 170 -22.63 6.01 -7.13
CA LYS A 170 -23.04 6.31 -5.77
C LYS A 170 -24.13 5.34 -5.33
N VAL A 171 -23.99 4.79 -4.15
CA VAL A 171 -24.91 3.76 -3.63
C VAL A 171 -25.21 3.98 -2.15
N LEU A 172 -26.39 3.58 -1.74
CA LEU A 172 -26.76 3.40 -0.34
C LEU A 172 -26.66 1.92 0.00
N ILE A 173 -25.92 1.60 1.05
CA ILE A 173 -25.72 0.25 1.54
C ILE A 173 -26.18 0.13 2.99
N LYS A 174 -26.56 -1.07 3.40
CA LYS A 174 -26.84 -1.40 4.79
C LYS A 174 -25.80 -2.38 5.31
N VAL A 175 -25.16 -2.04 6.43
CA VAL A 175 -24.15 -2.88 7.06
C VAL A 175 -24.79 -4.07 7.77
N THR A 176 -24.31 -5.28 7.47
CA THR A 176 -24.80 -6.52 8.09
C THR A 176 -23.86 -7.09 9.13
N GLU A 177 -22.55 -6.94 8.93
CA GLU A 177 -21.55 -7.51 9.81
C GLU A 177 -20.27 -6.69 9.82
N ILE A 178 -19.63 -6.56 10.99
CA ILE A 178 -18.32 -5.92 11.17
C ILE A 178 -17.38 -6.94 11.80
N LYS A 179 -16.36 -7.37 11.03
CA LYS A 179 -15.29 -8.29 11.48
C LYS A 179 -14.01 -7.50 11.74
N GLU A 180 -13.90 -6.94 12.93
CA GLU A 180 -12.76 -6.09 13.32
C GLU A 180 -11.42 -6.83 13.20
N ASN A 181 -11.35 -8.08 13.66
CA ASN A 181 -10.13 -8.90 13.61
C ASN A 181 -9.63 -9.14 12.18
N LYS A 182 -10.55 -9.26 11.22
CA LYS A 182 -10.24 -9.45 9.80
C LYS A 182 -10.20 -8.14 9.02
N LYS A 183 -10.56 -7.01 9.65
CA LYS A 183 -10.69 -5.69 9.00
C LYS A 183 -11.63 -5.71 7.79
N PHE A 184 -12.74 -6.43 7.91
CA PHE A 184 -13.76 -6.57 6.89
C PHE A 184 -15.12 -6.14 7.42
N ILE A 185 -15.84 -5.40 6.58
CA ILE A 185 -17.24 -5.05 6.80
C ILE A 185 -18.04 -5.63 5.65
N TYR A 186 -19.19 -6.22 5.98
CA TYR A 186 -20.13 -6.77 5.04
C TYR A 186 -21.43 -5.98 5.05
N GLY A 187 -22.05 -5.85 3.89
CA GLY A 187 -23.30 -5.17 3.72
C GLY A 187 -24.08 -5.67 2.50
N TYR A 188 -25.23 -5.10 2.29
CA TYR A 188 -25.99 -5.29 1.05
C TYR A 188 -26.44 -3.95 0.47
N LEU A 189 -26.64 -3.94 -0.84
CA LEU A 189 -27.11 -2.79 -1.59
C LEU A 189 -28.56 -2.51 -1.26
N VAL A 190 -28.87 -1.29 -0.84
CA VAL A 190 -30.24 -0.81 -0.60
C VAL A 190 -30.77 -0.13 -1.86
N ARG A 191 -30.01 0.80 -2.46
CA ARG A 191 -30.35 1.47 -3.72
C ARG A 191 -29.11 2.07 -4.38
N ILE A 192 -29.22 2.34 -5.68
CA ILE A 192 -28.30 3.16 -6.46
C ILE A 192 -28.81 4.60 -6.37
N ILE A 193 -27.90 5.57 -6.16
CA ILE A 193 -28.23 7.00 -6.01
C ILE A 193 -27.95 7.73 -7.32
#